data_dea20443efbb9faa9c23a8e856f90fd9
#
_entry.id   dea20443efbb9faa9c23a8e856f90fd9
#
_cell.length_a   1.000
_cell.length_b   1.000
_cell.length_c   1.000
_cell.angle_alpha   90.00
_cell.angle_beta   90.00
_cell.angle_gamma   90.00
#
_symmetry.space_group_name_H-M   'P 1'
#
loop_
_entity.id
_entity.type
_entity.pdbx_description
1 polymer ?
#
loop_
_entity_poly.entity_id
_entity_poly.type
_entity_poly.pdbx_seq_one_letter_code
_entity_poly.pdbx_strand_id
1 'polypeptide(L)'
;MLPSPDDAEAYAEWRILQNSLVQLIDTLAEDLTGPPIPGDTYYNPEALALRKIDRRPLSQCRYDRARTTLLFLLDTSGSCSAYSAFFQKVAYAALRLRSVELWEAPNAQIVGYWEWDRPTQAPTFHEQNHPQWPWRGRVIVFLGDYDGADQLVEASRHNQVWWLCNEERHKELAEHPLHRNRSLREFRGKILPVRQEADLLRAIRKIRPL
;
A
#
# COMPACT_ATOMS: atom_id res chain seq x y z
N MET A 1 15.82 -6.80 11.37
CA MET A 1 16.83 -7.69 10.76
C MET A 1 16.09 -8.74 9.96
N LEU A 2 16.54 -9.03 8.73
CA LEU A 2 15.96 -10.13 7.95
C LEU A 2 16.34 -11.45 8.63
N PRO A 3 15.42 -12.45 8.66
CA PRO A 3 15.78 -13.77 9.19
C PRO A 3 16.91 -14.39 8.37
N SER A 4 17.85 -15.01 9.07
CA SER A 4 18.91 -15.76 8.41
C SER A 4 18.33 -16.99 7.72
N PRO A 5 18.88 -17.43 6.57
CA PRO A 5 18.53 -18.71 5.99
C PRO A 5 18.78 -19.91 6.95
N ASP A 6 19.63 -19.72 7.95
CA ASP A 6 19.94 -20.74 8.98
C ASP A 6 18.79 -20.88 10.01
N ASP A 7 17.91 -19.91 10.12
CA ASP A 7 16.66 -20.00 10.88
C ASP A 7 15.51 -20.36 9.91
N ALA A 8 15.33 -21.63 9.66
CA ALA A 8 14.40 -22.14 8.66
C ALA A 8 12.94 -21.76 8.95
N GLU A 9 12.54 -21.70 10.22
CA GLU A 9 11.17 -21.37 10.61
C GLU A 9 10.88 -19.86 10.37
N ALA A 10 11.73 -18.99 10.90
CA ALA A 10 11.60 -17.54 10.70
C ALA A 10 11.72 -17.16 9.21
N TYR A 11 12.57 -17.87 8.46
CA TYR A 11 12.68 -17.66 7.02
C TYR A 11 11.42 -18.10 6.26
N ALA A 12 10.81 -19.23 6.65
CA ALA A 12 9.57 -19.71 6.04
C ALA A 12 8.41 -18.75 6.30
N GLU A 13 8.25 -18.27 7.54
CA GLU A 13 7.24 -17.26 7.88
C GLU A 13 7.42 -15.97 7.08
N TRP A 14 8.66 -15.48 6.99
CA TRP A 14 8.96 -14.30 6.20
C TRP A 14 8.62 -14.49 4.71
N ARG A 15 8.89 -15.68 4.14
CA ARG A 15 8.54 -16.01 2.76
C ARG A 15 7.03 -16.02 2.54
N ILE A 16 6.26 -16.56 3.49
CA ILE A 16 4.79 -16.55 3.42
C ILE A 16 4.27 -15.11 3.41
N LEU A 17 4.77 -14.27 4.30
CA LEU A 17 4.37 -12.87 4.35
C LEU A 17 4.75 -12.12 3.07
N GLN A 18 5.97 -12.32 2.56
CA GLN A 18 6.41 -11.73 1.31
C GLN A 18 5.51 -12.13 0.13
N ASN A 19 5.21 -13.42 0.00
CA ASN A 19 4.33 -13.91 -1.07
C ASN A 19 2.92 -13.32 -0.95
N SER A 20 2.42 -13.16 0.26
CA SER A 20 1.10 -12.56 0.52
C SER A 20 1.07 -11.07 0.17
N LEU A 21 2.16 -10.35 0.42
CA LEU A 21 2.31 -8.96 0.00
C LEU A 21 2.43 -8.83 -1.52
N VAL A 22 3.16 -9.74 -2.19
CA VAL A 22 3.18 -9.79 -3.66
C VAL A 22 1.78 -10.00 -4.21
N GLN A 23 1.03 -10.95 -3.66
CA GLN A 23 -0.35 -11.21 -4.08
C GLN A 23 -1.26 -9.98 -3.86
N LEU A 24 -1.09 -9.27 -2.72
CA LEU A 24 -1.79 -8.02 -2.46
C LEU A 24 -1.49 -6.98 -3.54
N ILE A 25 -0.23 -6.80 -3.85
CA ILE A 25 0.23 -5.81 -4.85
C ILE A 25 -0.31 -6.16 -6.22
N ASP A 26 -0.21 -7.42 -6.62
CA ASP A 26 -0.71 -7.88 -7.92
C ASP A 26 -2.22 -7.67 -8.01
N THR A 27 -2.97 -8.04 -6.96
CA THR A 27 -4.42 -7.83 -6.90
C THR A 27 -4.81 -6.35 -7.00
N LEU A 28 -4.06 -5.47 -6.32
CA LEU A 28 -4.31 -4.03 -6.37
C LEU A 28 -3.82 -3.39 -7.66
N ALA A 29 -2.74 -3.92 -8.26
CA ALA A 29 -2.17 -3.40 -9.51
C ALA A 29 -3.00 -3.79 -10.75
N GLU A 30 -3.62 -4.97 -10.75
CA GLU A 30 -4.47 -5.42 -11.87
C GLU A 30 -5.70 -4.53 -12.06
N ASP A 31 -6.23 -3.98 -10.99
CA ASP A 31 -7.44 -3.18 -10.99
C ASP A 31 -7.21 -1.68 -11.06
N LEU A 32 -5.98 -1.27 -10.77
CA LEU A 32 -5.57 0.12 -10.95
C LEU A 32 -5.11 0.30 -12.39
N THR A 33 -6.09 0.55 -13.24
CA THR A 33 -5.84 0.94 -14.62
C THR A 33 -5.18 2.32 -14.64
N GLY A 34 -3.86 2.35 -14.52
CA GLY A 34 -3.10 3.53 -14.92
C GLY A 34 -3.39 3.87 -16.39
N PRO A 35 -3.15 5.09 -16.83
CA PRO A 35 -3.33 5.44 -18.23
C PRO A 35 -2.55 4.48 -19.11
N PRO A 36 -3.10 4.12 -20.29
CA PRO A 36 -2.37 3.30 -21.24
C PRO A 36 -1.08 4.03 -21.64
N ILE A 37 0.04 3.33 -21.54
CA ILE A 37 1.35 3.78 -22.00
C ILE A 37 1.75 2.99 -23.23
N PRO A 38 2.60 3.51 -24.12
CA PRO A 38 3.14 2.74 -25.22
C PRO A 38 3.79 1.45 -24.73
N GLY A 39 3.44 0.30 -25.30
CA GLY A 39 3.93 -1.01 -24.86
C GLY A 39 3.47 -2.13 -25.77
N ASP A 40 3.81 -3.37 -25.40
CA ASP A 40 3.63 -4.54 -26.25
C ASP A 40 2.71 -5.62 -25.66
N THR A 41 2.15 -5.41 -24.49
CA THR A 41 1.43 -6.48 -23.77
C THR A 41 -0.03 -6.60 -24.17
N TYR A 42 -0.73 -5.49 -24.31
CA TYR A 42 -2.18 -5.48 -24.54
C TYR A 42 -2.53 -4.85 -25.88
N TYR A 43 -3.64 -5.29 -26.49
CA TYR A 43 -4.20 -4.65 -27.66
C TYR A 43 -5.27 -3.61 -27.27
N ASN A 44 -5.17 -2.41 -27.84
CA ASN A 44 -6.21 -1.39 -27.71
C ASN A 44 -7.33 -1.68 -28.75
N PRO A 45 -8.56 -2.01 -28.32
CA PRO A 45 -9.64 -2.35 -29.24
C PRO A 45 -9.99 -1.21 -30.22
N GLU A 46 -9.94 0.05 -29.74
CA GLU A 46 -10.21 1.24 -30.57
C GLU A 46 -9.12 1.43 -31.64
N ALA A 47 -7.85 1.29 -31.24
CA ALA A 47 -6.73 1.39 -32.17
C ALA A 47 -6.76 0.26 -33.22
N LEU A 48 -7.19 -0.95 -32.84
CA LEU A 48 -7.39 -2.08 -33.74
C LEU A 48 -8.54 -1.81 -34.74
N ALA A 49 -9.64 -1.21 -34.28
CA ALA A 49 -10.74 -0.82 -35.14
C ALA A 49 -10.31 0.26 -36.14
N LEU A 50 -9.61 1.29 -35.67
CA LEU A 50 -9.10 2.37 -36.53
C LEU A 50 -8.03 1.90 -37.53
N ARG A 51 -7.29 0.83 -37.22
CA ARG A 51 -6.30 0.23 -38.13
C ARG A 51 -6.91 -0.17 -39.48
N LYS A 52 -8.19 -0.54 -39.53
CA LYS A 52 -8.88 -0.84 -40.79
C LYS A 52 -9.03 0.38 -41.69
N ILE A 53 -9.01 1.58 -41.09
CA ILE A 53 -9.20 2.84 -41.80
C ILE A 53 -7.84 3.48 -42.13
N ASP A 54 -6.98 3.64 -41.14
CA ASP A 54 -5.72 4.39 -41.24
C ASP A 54 -4.48 3.53 -41.57
N ARG A 55 -4.64 2.20 -41.61
CA ARG A 55 -3.61 1.20 -41.92
C ARG A 55 -2.38 1.26 -40.99
N ARG A 56 -2.52 1.79 -39.78
CA ARG A 56 -1.41 1.85 -38.81
C ARG A 56 -0.83 0.46 -38.53
N PRO A 57 0.49 0.35 -38.25
CA PRO A 57 1.13 -0.91 -37.88
C PRO A 57 0.48 -1.53 -36.62
N LEU A 58 0.49 -2.86 -36.54
CA LEU A 58 -0.08 -3.58 -35.41
C LEU A 58 0.62 -3.22 -34.07
N SER A 59 1.90 -2.89 -34.12
CA SER A 59 2.67 -2.41 -32.95
C SER A 59 2.12 -1.12 -32.37
N GLN A 60 1.53 -0.24 -33.17
CA GLN A 60 0.89 0.98 -32.69
C GLN A 60 -0.51 0.75 -32.10
N CYS A 61 -1.02 -0.46 -32.21
CA CYS A 61 -2.28 -0.85 -31.57
C CYS A 61 -2.06 -1.52 -30.22
N ARG A 62 -0.82 -1.62 -29.75
CA ARG A 62 -0.46 -2.23 -28.47
C ARG A 62 -0.18 -1.15 -27.42
N TYR A 63 -0.44 -1.51 -26.19
CA TYR A 63 -0.14 -0.67 -25.04
C TYR A 63 0.23 -1.53 -23.82
N ASP A 64 0.91 -0.94 -22.89
CA ASP A 64 1.09 -1.44 -21.53
C ASP A 64 0.27 -0.59 -20.56
N ARG A 65 0.01 -1.12 -19.39
CA ARG A 65 -0.56 -0.34 -18.30
C ARG A 65 0.57 0.15 -17.41
N ALA A 66 0.57 1.44 -17.09
CA ALA A 66 1.49 1.96 -16.09
C ALA A 66 1.26 1.17 -14.79
N ARG A 67 2.31 0.50 -14.29
CA ARG A 67 2.23 -0.17 -12.99
C ARG A 67 2.03 0.89 -11.92
N THR A 68 0.94 0.79 -11.19
CA THR A 68 0.72 1.66 -10.05
C THR A 68 1.60 1.19 -8.91
N THR A 69 2.40 2.10 -8.38
CA THR A 69 3.19 1.84 -7.17
C THR A 69 2.28 1.90 -5.96
N LEU A 70 2.31 0.87 -5.14
CA LEU A 70 1.59 0.83 -3.87
C LEU A 70 2.37 1.66 -2.84
N LEU A 71 1.69 2.61 -2.21
CA LEU A 71 2.25 3.33 -1.07
C LEU A 71 1.90 2.59 0.22
N PHE A 72 2.92 2.14 0.92
CA PHE A 72 2.78 1.49 2.20
C PHE A 72 3.24 2.46 3.30
N LEU A 73 2.33 2.86 4.17
CA LEU A 73 2.60 3.81 5.24
C LEU A 73 2.50 3.10 6.59
N LEU A 74 3.53 3.26 7.41
CA LEU A 74 3.59 2.68 8.74
C LEU A 74 3.47 3.77 9.79
N ASP A 75 2.55 3.59 10.72
CA ASP A 75 2.48 4.38 11.93
C ASP A 75 3.53 3.89 12.92
N THR A 76 4.58 4.68 13.10
CA THR A 76 5.68 4.42 14.03
C THR A 76 5.54 5.21 15.33
N SER A 77 4.36 5.75 15.62
CA SER A 77 4.08 6.47 16.86
C SER A 77 4.16 5.58 18.10
N GLY A 78 4.27 6.21 19.28
CA GLY A 78 4.39 5.51 20.55
C GLY A 78 3.19 4.62 20.87
N SER A 79 1.98 4.98 20.47
CA SER A 79 0.76 4.16 20.62
C SER A 79 0.82 2.84 19.84
N CYS A 80 1.56 2.82 18.72
CA CYS A 80 1.78 1.64 17.90
C CYS A 80 3.00 0.80 18.33
N SER A 81 3.69 1.14 19.42
CA SER A 81 4.94 0.48 19.87
C SER A 81 4.77 -1.03 20.11
N ALA A 82 3.63 -1.47 20.61
CA ALA A 82 3.32 -2.90 20.81
C ALA A 82 3.30 -3.71 19.50
N TYR A 83 3.13 -3.05 18.36
CA TYR A 83 3.08 -3.66 17.03
C TYR A 83 4.37 -3.44 16.23
N SER A 84 5.37 -2.77 16.79
CA SER A 84 6.59 -2.39 16.09
C SER A 84 7.31 -3.56 15.43
N ALA A 85 7.42 -4.71 16.12
CA ALA A 85 8.05 -5.91 15.55
C ALA A 85 7.29 -6.46 14.34
N PHE A 86 5.97 -6.47 14.40
CA PHE A 86 5.11 -6.87 13.28
C PHE A 86 5.24 -5.88 12.11
N PHE A 87 5.18 -4.58 12.38
CA PHE A 87 5.33 -3.54 11.37
C PHE A 87 6.69 -3.62 10.68
N GLN A 88 7.77 -3.83 11.44
CA GLN A 88 9.10 -4.04 10.86
C GLN A 88 9.15 -5.27 9.95
N LYS A 89 8.55 -6.39 10.35
CA LYS A 89 8.48 -7.60 9.53
C LYS A 89 7.78 -7.32 8.19
N VAL A 90 6.65 -6.63 8.23
CA VAL A 90 5.90 -6.21 7.03
C VAL A 90 6.72 -5.26 6.17
N ALA A 91 7.36 -4.27 6.79
CA ALA A 91 8.22 -3.29 6.11
C ALA A 91 9.36 -3.96 5.34
N TYR A 92 10.09 -4.85 5.98
CA TYR A 92 11.19 -5.58 5.32
C TYR A 92 10.72 -6.48 4.17
N ALA A 93 9.54 -7.08 4.28
CA ALA A 93 8.97 -7.85 3.20
C ALA A 93 8.57 -6.96 2.01
N ALA A 94 8.00 -5.79 2.29
CA ALA A 94 7.57 -4.82 1.29
C ALA A 94 8.73 -4.16 0.53
N LEU A 95 9.81 -3.78 1.23
CA LEU A 95 10.95 -3.04 0.66
C LEU A 95 11.65 -3.74 -0.52
N ARG A 96 11.54 -5.06 -0.62
CA ARG A 96 12.12 -5.83 -1.73
C ARG A 96 11.25 -5.84 -2.98
N LEU A 97 10.04 -5.36 -2.89
CA LEU A 97 9.08 -5.34 -3.99
C LEU A 97 9.25 -4.07 -4.81
N ARG A 98 9.49 -4.21 -6.10
CA ARG A 98 9.75 -3.06 -7.00
C ARG A 98 8.55 -2.11 -7.16
N SER A 99 7.35 -2.59 -6.81
CA SER A 99 6.11 -1.85 -6.96
C SER A 99 5.58 -1.30 -5.64
N VAL A 100 6.44 -1.20 -4.61
CA VAL A 100 6.08 -0.69 -3.30
C VAL A 100 7.01 0.45 -2.93
N GLU A 101 6.43 1.54 -2.45
CA GLU A 101 7.12 2.60 -1.72
C GLU A 101 6.75 2.47 -0.25
N LEU A 102 7.72 2.41 0.63
CA LEU A 102 7.51 2.31 2.07
C LEU A 102 7.81 3.64 2.74
N TRP A 103 6.84 4.16 3.47
CA TRP A 103 6.92 5.43 4.17
C TRP A 103 6.66 5.27 5.66
N GLU A 104 7.30 6.10 6.48
CA GLU A 104 6.96 6.26 7.89
C GLU A 104 6.04 7.45 8.08
N ALA A 105 4.98 7.22 8.85
CA ALA A 105 3.95 8.23 9.09
C ALA A 105 3.38 8.12 10.51
N PRO A 106 4.18 8.46 11.56
CA PRO A 106 3.69 8.47 12.93
C PRO A 106 2.48 9.41 13.06
N ASN A 107 1.38 8.91 13.64
CA ASN A 107 0.09 9.61 13.69
C ASN A 107 -0.34 10.17 12.33
N ALA A 108 -0.10 9.42 11.27
CA ALA A 108 -0.34 9.79 9.87
C ALA A 108 0.44 11.03 9.37
N GLN A 109 1.47 11.49 10.08
CA GLN A 109 2.36 12.58 9.65
C GLN A 109 3.59 11.98 8.98
N ILE A 110 3.80 12.28 7.70
CA ILE A 110 4.92 11.73 6.94
C ILE A 110 6.22 12.35 7.44
N VAL A 111 7.18 11.48 7.82
CA VAL A 111 8.51 11.86 8.29
C VAL A 111 9.62 11.40 7.35
N GLY A 112 9.37 10.39 6.52
CA GLY A 112 10.37 9.92 5.58
C GLY A 112 9.96 8.61 4.91
N TYR A 113 10.86 8.10 4.11
CA TYR A 113 10.66 6.84 3.40
C TYR A 113 11.89 5.94 3.49
N TRP A 114 11.65 4.65 3.28
CA TRP A 114 12.68 3.63 3.24
C TRP A 114 12.95 3.19 1.81
N GLU A 115 14.22 3.03 1.48
CA GLU A 115 14.67 2.47 0.22
C GLU A 115 15.57 1.25 0.48
N TRP A 116 15.48 0.24 -0.39
CA TRP A 116 16.39 -0.89 -0.35
C TRP A 116 17.67 -0.54 -1.10
N ASP A 117 18.74 -0.28 -0.37
CA ASP A 117 20.06 -0.08 -0.96
C ASP A 117 20.64 -1.41 -1.45
N ARG A 118 20.76 -1.56 -2.76
CA ARG A 118 21.24 -2.78 -3.39
C ARG A 118 22.72 -3.06 -3.11
N PRO A 119 23.64 -2.08 -3.14
CA PRO A 119 25.05 -2.27 -2.82
C PRO A 119 25.27 -2.82 -1.41
N THR A 120 24.63 -2.22 -0.41
CA THR A 120 24.79 -2.62 1.00
C THR A 120 23.87 -3.75 1.43
N GLN A 121 22.89 -4.12 0.58
CA GLN A 121 21.84 -5.10 0.91
C GLN A 121 21.09 -4.77 2.22
N ALA A 122 20.91 -3.48 2.48
CA ALA A 122 20.29 -2.97 3.70
C ALA A 122 19.23 -1.90 3.39
N PRO A 123 18.22 -1.75 4.26
CA PRO A 123 17.29 -0.63 4.15
C PRO A 123 17.96 0.67 4.59
N THR A 124 17.74 1.72 3.84
CA THR A 124 18.21 3.08 4.13
C THR A 124 17.01 3.99 4.31
N PHE A 125 17.00 4.78 5.39
CA PHE A 125 15.97 5.76 5.66
C PHE A 125 16.36 7.13 5.09
N HIS A 126 15.40 7.78 4.43
CA HIS A 126 15.51 9.11 3.87
C HIS A 126 14.49 10.02 4.56
N GLU A 127 14.97 10.99 5.31
CA GLU A 127 14.12 11.97 5.97
C GLU A 127 13.44 12.86 4.92
N GLN A 128 12.12 12.91 4.96
CA GLN A 128 11.32 13.76 4.08
C GLN A 128 9.98 14.08 4.73
N ASN A 129 9.88 15.25 5.33
CA ASN A 129 8.70 15.69 6.05
C ASN A 129 7.66 16.29 5.10
N HIS A 130 6.43 15.79 5.17
CA HIS A 130 5.30 16.37 4.48
C HIS A 130 4.17 16.65 5.47
N PRO A 131 3.78 17.92 5.68
CA PRO A 131 2.69 18.27 6.58
C PRO A 131 1.32 17.81 6.07
N GLN A 132 1.21 17.56 4.78
CA GLN A 132 0.03 16.99 4.13
C GLN A 132 0.47 15.91 3.14
N TRP A 133 -0.35 14.91 2.92
CA TRP A 133 -0.04 13.84 1.97
C TRP A 133 -0.06 14.37 0.54
N PRO A 134 1.07 14.31 -0.18
CA PRO A 134 1.21 14.94 -1.49
C PRO A 134 0.56 14.15 -2.62
N TRP A 135 0.14 12.91 -2.35
CA TRP A 135 -0.30 11.97 -3.38
C TRP A 135 -1.74 12.16 -3.80
N ARG A 136 -1.97 11.93 -5.11
CA ARG A 136 -3.31 11.89 -5.72
C ARG A 136 -3.38 10.72 -6.70
N GLY A 137 -4.54 10.04 -6.77
CA GLY A 137 -4.75 8.92 -7.66
C GLY A 137 -3.88 7.69 -7.34
N ARG A 138 -3.44 7.56 -6.08
CA ARG A 138 -2.58 6.46 -5.63
C ARG A 138 -3.37 5.46 -4.79
N VAL A 139 -2.82 4.24 -4.73
CA VAL A 139 -3.27 3.26 -3.74
C VAL A 139 -2.38 3.33 -2.53
N ILE A 140 -2.99 3.54 -1.40
CA ILE A 140 -2.33 3.73 -0.11
C ILE A 140 -2.82 2.65 0.84
N VAL A 141 -1.88 1.92 1.43
CA VAL A 141 -2.12 1.01 2.55
C VAL A 141 -1.48 1.61 3.78
N PHE A 142 -2.29 2.00 4.74
CA PHE A 142 -1.84 2.54 6.01
C PHE A 142 -1.97 1.48 7.11
N LEU A 143 -0.89 1.21 7.83
CA LEU A 143 -0.87 0.40 9.05
C LEU A 143 -0.74 1.34 10.26
N GLY A 144 -1.75 1.36 11.12
CA GLY A 144 -1.71 2.22 12.30
C GLY A 144 -3.03 2.21 13.06
N ASP A 145 -3.05 2.99 14.15
CA ASP A 145 -4.21 3.22 14.97
C ASP A 145 -5.08 4.41 14.49
N TYR A 146 -5.91 4.98 15.35
CA TYR A 146 -6.81 6.09 15.01
C TYR A 146 -6.18 7.47 15.13
N ASP A 147 -4.96 7.56 15.67
CA ASP A 147 -4.27 8.83 15.75
C ASP A 147 -3.89 9.30 14.33
N GLY A 148 -4.27 10.53 13.98
CA GLY A 148 -4.08 11.04 12.62
C GLY A 148 -5.21 10.68 11.63
N ALA A 149 -6.36 10.22 12.10
CA ALA A 149 -7.50 9.86 11.24
C ALA A 149 -7.93 10.98 10.27
N ASP A 150 -7.78 12.24 10.64
CA ASP A 150 -8.15 13.37 9.80
C ASP A 150 -7.32 13.42 8.50
N GLN A 151 -6.01 13.09 8.56
CA GLN A 151 -5.14 12.99 7.39
C GLN A 151 -5.56 11.85 6.48
N LEU A 152 -5.96 10.71 7.06
CA LEU A 152 -6.46 9.55 6.30
C LEU A 152 -7.78 9.86 5.60
N VAL A 153 -8.68 10.57 6.27
CA VAL A 153 -9.95 11.02 5.66
C VAL A 153 -9.68 11.93 4.48
N GLU A 154 -8.81 12.94 4.65
CA GLU A 154 -8.47 13.85 3.57
C GLU A 154 -7.78 13.11 2.40
N ALA A 155 -6.83 12.23 2.69
CA ALA A 155 -6.17 11.41 1.69
C ALA A 155 -7.16 10.53 0.89
N SER A 156 -8.19 9.99 1.57
CA SER A 156 -9.19 9.13 0.94
C SER A 156 -10.09 9.83 -0.08
N ARG A 157 -10.13 11.16 -0.07
CA ARG A 157 -10.88 11.95 -1.07
C ARG A 157 -10.24 11.92 -2.45
N HIS A 158 -8.92 11.69 -2.48
CA HIS A 158 -8.10 11.79 -3.69
C HIS A 158 -7.35 10.51 -4.02
N ASN A 159 -7.38 9.51 -3.14
CA ASN A 159 -6.66 8.25 -3.26
C ASN A 159 -7.56 7.08 -2.84
N GLN A 160 -7.20 5.89 -3.29
CA GLN A 160 -7.76 4.65 -2.76
C GLN A 160 -7.01 4.29 -1.48
N VAL A 161 -7.65 4.40 -0.32
CA VAL A 161 -7.01 4.17 0.98
C VAL A 161 -7.54 2.89 1.63
N TRP A 162 -6.62 2.00 1.97
CA TRP A 162 -6.85 0.82 2.78
C TRP A 162 -6.19 1.04 4.14
N TRP A 163 -7.02 1.15 5.16
CA TRP A 163 -6.55 1.35 6.51
C TRP A 163 -6.53 0.01 7.24
N LEU A 164 -5.35 -0.53 7.49
CA LEU A 164 -5.13 -1.72 8.28
C LEU A 164 -4.98 -1.28 9.75
N CYS A 165 -6.09 -1.29 10.47
CA CYS A 165 -6.17 -0.76 11.82
C CYS A 165 -5.78 -1.82 12.84
N ASN A 166 -4.82 -1.49 13.71
CA ASN A 166 -4.38 -2.35 14.81
C ASN A 166 -5.20 -2.19 16.09
N GLU A 167 -6.12 -1.23 16.12
CA GLU A 167 -6.97 -0.95 17.28
C GLU A 167 -8.00 -2.05 17.53
N GLU A 168 -8.13 -2.51 18.78
CA GLU A 168 -9.11 -3.54 19.14
C GLU A 168 -10.54 -3.09 18.95
N ARG A 169 -10.79 -1.85 19.29
CA ARG A 169 -12.13 -1.25 19.33
C ARG A 169 -12.44 -0.41 18.10
N HIS A 170 -11.85 -0.74 16.97
CA HIS A 170 -11.98 0.10 15.77
C HIS A 170 -13.44 0.45 15.41
N LYS A 171 -14.41 -0.43 15.67
CA LYS A 171 -15.84 -0.14 15.43
C LYS A 171 -16.41 0.82 16.47
N GLU A 172 -16.10 0.59 17.75
CA GLU A 172 -16.56 1.45 18.84
C GLU A 172 -16.00 2.87 18.69
N LEU A 173 -14.71 2.99 18.34
CA LEU A 173 -14.07 4.28 18.15
C LEU A 173 -14.60 5.01 16.91
N ALA A 174 -14.90 4.30 15.84
CA ALA A 174 -15.50 4.87 14.64
C ALA A 174 -16.93 5.41 14.90
N GLU A 175 -17.65 4.79 15.85
CA GLU A 175 -19.03 5.16 16.20
C GLU A 175 -19.12 6.13 17.37
N HIS A 176 -18.03 6.36 18.13
CA HIS A 176 -18.06 7.13 19.37
C HIS A 176 -18.13 8.65 19.10
N PRO A 177 -19.18 9.34 19.60
CA PRO A 177 -19.43 10.75 19.28
C PRO A 177 -18.42 11.73 19.89
N LEU A 178 -17.68 11.33 20.93
CA LEU A 178 -16.67 12.15 21.62
C LEU A 178 -15.28 12.09 21.02
N HIS A 179 -14.97 11.05 20.24
CA HIS A 179 -13.76 11.07 19.46
C HIS A 179 -13.91 12.19 18.41
N ARG A 180 -12.86 12.98 18.25
CA ARG A 180 -12.73 14.05 17.23
C ARG A 180 -12.98 13.57 15.80
N ASN A 181 -13.26 12.30 15.65
CA ASN A 181 -13.50 11.52 14.45
C ASN A 181 -14.91 11.71 13.85
N ARG A 182 -15.49 12.90 13.95
CA ARG A 182 -16.61 13.28 13.04
C ARG A 182 -16.23 13.05 11.57
N SER A 183 -14.95 13.16 11.29
CA SER A 183 -14.34 12.94 9.98
C SER A 183 -14.38 11.49 9.51
N LEU A 184 -14.39 10.46 10.38
CA LEU A 184 -14.42 9.07 9.94
C LEU A 184 -15.67 8.69 9.11
N ARG A 185 -16.77 9.40 9.28
CA ARG A 185 -17.95 9.24 8.41
C ARG A 185 -17.71 9.69 6.97
N GLU A 186 -16.72 10.54 6.77
CA GLU A 186 -16.30 11.04 5.46
C GLU A 186 -15.20 10.19 4.83
N PHE A 187 -14.67 9.22 5.57
CA PHE A 187 -13.64 8.33 5.07
C PHE A 187 -14.17 7.49 3.91
N ARG A 188 -13.56 7.61 2.75
CA ARG A 188 -13.97 6.96 1.51
C ARG A 188 -13.22 5.66 1.23
N GLY A 189 -12.28 5.30 2.11
CA GLY A 189 -11.51 4.05 2.02
C GLY A 189 -12.18 2.88 2.74
N LYS A 190 -11.39 1.86 3.01
CA LYS A 190 -11.81 0.70 3.81
C LYS A 190 -10.93 0.54 5.03
N ILE A 191 -11.55 0.24 6.17
CA ILE A 191 -10.86 -0.08 7.42
C ILE A 191 -10.95 -1.58 7.65
N LEU A 192 -9.81 -2.23 7.82
CA LEU A 192 -9.69 -3.65 8.12
C LEU A 192 -8.91 -3.84 9.43
N PRO A 193 -9.38 -4.68 10.37
CA PRO A 193 -8.65 -4.95 11.60
C PRO A 193 -7.43 -5.84 11.30
N VAL A 194 -6.23 -5.36 11.68
CA VAL A 194 -4.96 -6.07 11.49
C VAL A 194 -4.06 -5.85 12.69
N ARG A 195 -3.98 -6.83 13.59
CA ARG A 195 -3.16 -6.79 14.80
C ARG A 195 -1.96 -7.73 14.75
N GLN A 196 -2.03 -8.72 13.90
CA GLN A 196 -1.01 -9.76 13.74
C GLN A 196 -0.97 -10.25 12.30
N GLU A 197 0.02 -11.06 11.99
CA GLU A 197 0.24 -11.57 10.63
C GLU A 197 -0.97 -12.33 10.07
N ALA A 198 -1.62 -13.17 10.88
CA ALA A 198 -2.81 -13.89 10.44
C ALA A 198 -3.98 -12.97 10.05
N ASP A 199 -4.08 -11.78 10.67
CA ASP A 199 -5.07 -10.77 10.31
C ASP A 199 -4.71 -10.11 8.98
N LEU A 200 -3.42 -9.80 8.77
CA LEU A 200 -2.93 -9.25 7.51
C LEU A 200 -3.23 -10.19 6.35
N LEU A 201 -2.94 -11.48 6.50
CA LEU A 201 -3.23 -12.49 5.48
C LEU A 201 -4.73 -12.59 5.17
N ARG A 202 -5.58 -12.43 6.18
CA ARG A 202 -7.04 -12.37 5.99
C ARG A 202 -7.48 -11.07 5.33
N ALA A 203 -6.88 -9.95 5.68
CA ALA A 203 -7.16 -8.65 5.09
C ALA A 203 -6.79 -8.62 3.60
N ILE A 204 -5.63 -9.15 3.23
CA ILE A 204 -5.18 -9.24 1.83
C ILE A 204 -6.21 -9.95 0.96
N ARG A 205 -6.80 -11.05 1.45
CA ARG A 205 -7.85 -11.78 0.72
C ARG A 205 -9.15 -10.99 0.52
N LYS A 206 -9.37 -9.96 1.34
CA LYS A 206 -10.56 -9.08 1.26
C LYS A 206 -10.29 -7.81 0.45
N ILE A 207 -9.04 -7.47 0.24
CA ILE A 207 -8.66 -6.32 -0.57
C ILE A 207 -9.02 -6.66 -2.02
N ARG A 208 -9.97 -5.92 -2.52
CA ARG A 208 -10.39 -5.94 -3.92
C ARG A 208 -10.53 -4.51 -4.36
N PRO A 209 -10.44 -4.23 -5.67
CA PRO A 209 -10.63 -2.88 -6.17
C PRO A 209 -11.94 -2.28 -5.68
N LEU A 210 -11.89 -1.00 -5.43
CA LEU A 210 -13.05 -0.18 -5.08
C LEU A 210 -13.77 0.26 -6.35
#